data_a402d5a8aaba4cfb560871e7306630b8
#
_entry.id   a402d5a8aaba4cfb560871e7306630b8
#
_cell.length_a   1.000
_cell.length_b   1.000
_cell.length_c   1.000
_cell.angle_alpha   90.00
_cell.angle_beta   90.00
_cell.angle_gamma   90.00
#
_symmetry.space_group_name_H-M   'P 1'
#
loop_
_entity.id
_entity.type
_entity.pdbx_description
1 polymer ?
#
loop_
_entity_poly.entity_id
_entity_poly.type
_entity_poly.pdbx_seq_one_letter_code
_entity_poly.pdbx_strand_id
1 'polypeptide(L)'
;MSEDRHIYGTVNSPTGLRRIFKEIRHDVDNARSRPALTELYKRAGYLITLTHAPSWQEKFGKTAPRLRAVGEEEFRRTAHKINRRAAQIGTEANFDEKWGA
;
A
#
# COMPACT_ATOMS: atom_id res chain seq x y z
N MET A 1 10.12 15.02 -7.80
CA MET A 1 9.95 14.72 -8.70
C MET A 1 9.10 13.77 -9.42
N SER A 2 9.58 13.17 -10.41
CA SER A 2 8.77 12.37 -11.29
C SER A 2 8.17 11.14 -10.65
N GLU A 3 8.79 10.58 -9.61
CA GLU A 3 8.21 9.41 -8.94
C GLU A 3 6.86 9.70 -8.32
N ASP A 4 6.74 10.82 -7.62
CA ASP A 4 5.48 11.17 -7.00
C ASP A 4 4.39 11.40 -8.03
N ARG A 5 4.73 12.06 -9.13
CA ARG A 5 3.79 12.26 -10.21
C ARG A 5 3.32 10.96 -10.80
N HIS A 6 4.25 10.02 -10.99
CA HIS A 6 3.92 8.72 -11.55
C HIS A 6 2.94 7.98 -10.64
N ILE A 7 3.20 8.00 -9.34
CA ILE A 7 2.31 7.34 -8.38
C ILE A 7 0.92 7.98 -8.41
N TYR A 8 0.86 9.30 -8.35
CA TYR A 8 -0.43 9.99 -8.36
C TYR A 8 -1.21 9.70 -9.64
N GLY A 9 -0.54 9.66 -10.77
CA GLY A 9 -1.21 9.37 -12.02
C GLY A 9 -1.73 7.96 -12.09
N THR A 10 -1.07 7.02 -11.38
CA THR A 10 -1.44 5.62 -11.43
C THR A 10 -2.57 5.27 -10.47
N VAL A 11 -2.66 5.94 -9.33
CA VAL A 11 -3.64 5.58 -8.30
C VAL A 11 -5.01 6.21 -8.48
N ASN A 12 -5.26 6.86 -9.59
CA ASN A 12 -6.54 7.50 -9.83
C ASN A 12 -7.63 6.52 -10.30
N SER A 13 -7.33 5.24 -10.37
CA SER A 13 -8.30 4.22 -10.75
C SER A 13 -8.05 2.96 -9.91
N PRO A 14 -9.09 2.11 -9.75
CA PRO A 14 -8.91 0.85 -9.03
C PRO A 14 -7.80 -0.02 -9.64
N THR A 15 -7.74 -0.09 -10.97
CA THR A 15 -6.73 -0.89 -11.66
C THR A 15 -5.33 -0.35 -11.39
N GLY A 16 -5.15 0.97 -11.47
CA GLY A 16 -3.85 1.59 -11.20
C GLY A 16 -3.43 1.40 -9.76
N LEU A 17 -4.38 1.55 -8.84
CA LEU A 17 -4.10 1.38 -7.42
C LEU A 17 -3.65 -0.05 -7.13
N ARG A 18 -4.35 -1.04 -7.70
CA ARG A 18 -3.98 -2.44 -7.52
C ARG A 18 -2.60 -2.71 -8.07
N ARG A 19 -2.26 -2.08 -9.20
CA ARG A 19 -0.94 -2.27 -9.82
C ARG A 19 0.17 -1.79 -8.90
N ILE A 20 0.00 -0.61 -8.30
CA ILE A 20 1.02 -0.06 -7.40
C ILE A 20 1.21 -0.97 -6.19
N PHE A 21 0.12 -1.42 -5.57
CA PHE A 21 0.23 -2.33 -4.43
C PHE A 21 0.87 -3.66 -4.83
N LYS A 22 0.57 -4.14 -6.04
CA LYS A 22 1.17 -5.37 -6.53
C LYS A 22 2.68 -5.22 -6.69
N GLU A 23 3.13 -4.05 -7.16
CA GLU A 23 4.56 -3.79 -7.27
C GLU A 23 5.23 -3.80 -5.90
N ILE A 24 4.57 -3.22 -4.90
CA ILE A 24 5.09 -3.26 -3.54
C ILE A 24 5.22 -4.71 -3.06
N ARG A 25 4.17 -5.51 -3.29
CA ARG A 25 4.20 -6.93 -2.89
C ARG A 25 5.31 -7.70 -3.61
N HIS A 26 5.57 -7.35 -4.86
CA HIS A 26 6.67 -7.97 -5.59
C HIS A 26 8.01 -7.65 -4.92
N ASP A 27 8.18 -6.40 -4.49
CA ASP A 27 9.41 -6.00 -3.82
C ASP A 27 9.56 -6.69 -2.46
N VAL A 28 8.45 -7.06 -1.82
CA VAL A 28 8.50 -7.80 -0.56
C VAL A 28 9.25 -9.12 -0.73
N ASP A 29 9.07 -9.78 -1.87
CA ASP A 29 9.74 -11.06 -2.12
C ASP A 29 11.25 -10.92 -2.16
N ASN A 30 11.75 -9.73 -2.45
CA ASN A 30 13.18 -9.47 -2.53
C ASN A 30 13.74 -8.80 -1.28
N ALA A 31 12.90 -8.46 -0.31
CA ALA A 31 13.35 -7.83 0.91
C ALA A 31 14.09 -8.84 1.78
N ARG A 32 15.26 -8.45 2.30
CA ARG A 32 16.10 -9.33 3.10
C ARG A 32 16.37 -8.82 4.50
N SER A 33 15.76 -7.73 4.87
CA SER A 33 15.98 -7.14 6.20
C SER A 33 14.70 -6.46 6.67
N ARG A 34 14.60 -6.26 7.98
CA ARG A 34 13.45 -5.56 8.54
C ARG A 34 13.37 -4.11 8.05
N PRO A 35 14.48 -3.34 7.96
CA PRO A 35 14.39 -1.98 7.41
C PRO A 35 13.80 -1.94 6.01
N ALA A 36 14.14 -2.92 5.15
CA ALA A 36 13.57 -2.99 3.82
C ALA A 36 12.07 -3.21 3.86
N LEU A 37 11.61 -4.11 4.74
CA LEU A 37 10.19 -4.38 4.93
C LEU A 37 9.47 -3.16 5.49
N THR A 38 10.10 -2.45 6.41
CA THR A 38 9.52 -1.24 7.00
C THR A 38 9.29 -0.18 5.93
N GLU A 39 10.23 -0.02 5.00
CA GLU A 39 10.06 0.93 3.90
C GLU A 39 8.87 0.57 3.01
N LEU A 40 8.73 -0.71 2.69
CA LEU A 40 7.61 -1.17 1.88
C LEU A 40 6.29 -0.98 2.60
N TYR A 41 6.28 -1.24 3.91
CA TYR A 41 5.09 -1.02 4.72
C TYR A 41 4.70 0.46 4.74
N LYS A 42 5.69 1.36 4.85
CA LYS A 42 5.44 2.80 4.81
C LYS A 42 4.85 3.23 3.47
N ARG A 43 5.32 2.66 2.37
CA ARG A 43 4.77 2.95 1.05
C ARG A 43 3.31 2.55 0.97
N ALA A 44 3.00 1.35 1.46
CA ALA A 44 1.61 0.88 1.46
C ALA A 44 0.73 1.79 2.32
N GLY A 45 1.24 2.19 3.49
CA GLY A 45 0.53 3.10 4.38
C GLY A 45 0.29 4.46 3.75
N TYR A 46 1.26 4.97 3.00
CA TYR A 46 1.11 6.23 2.31
C TYR A 46 -0.01 6.16 1.26
N LEU A 47 -0.03 5.08 0.49
CA LEU A 47 -1.05 4.92 -0.54
C LEU A 47 -2.45 4.85 0.04
N ILE A 48 -2.63 4.08 1.11
CA ILE A 48 -3.96 3.98 1.70
C ILE A 48 -4.38 5.30 2.35
N THR A 49 -3.43 6.02 2.93
CA THR A 49 -3.72 7.32 3.52
C THR A 49 -4.20 8.30 2.44
N LEU A 50 -3.60 8.24 1.26
CA LEU A 50 -4.04 9.08 0.14
C LEU A 50 -5.50 8.80 -0.22
N THR A 51 -5.87 7.53 -0.31
CA THR A 51 -7.23 7.18 -0.74
C THR A 51 -8.27 7.56 0.30
N HIS A 52 -7.88 7.85 1.53
CA HIS A 52 -8.79 8.25 2.59
C HIS A 52 -8.76 9.75 2.88
N ALA A 53 -7.88 10.50 2.21
CA ALA A 53 -7.78 11.93 2.43
C ALA A 53 -9.03 12.66 1.92
N PRO A 54 -9.52 13.66 2.66
CA PRO A 54 -10.69 14.42 2.20
C PRO A 54 -10.51 15.04 0.82
N SER A 55 -9.31 15.53 0.54
CA SER A 55 -9.03 16.13 -0.77
C SER A 55 -9.15 15.10 -1.89
N TRP A 56 -8.80 13.85 -1.61
CA TRP A 56 -8.91 12.78 -2.57
C TRP A 56 -10.37 12.49 -2.89
N GLN A 57 -11.20 12.49 -1.84
CA GLN A 57 -12.61 12.24 -2.02
C GLN A 57 -13.31 13.34 -2.82
N GLU A 58 -12.92 14.60 -2.59
CA GLU A 58 -13.44 15.70 -3.38
C GLU A 58 -13.04 15.55 -4.83
N LYS A 59 -11.79 15.18 -5.08
CA LYS A 59 -11.28 15.10 -6.44
C LYS A 59 -11.92 13.98 -7.25
N PHE A 60 -12.18 12.85 -6.63
CA PHE A 60 -12.67 11.68 -7.36
C PHE A 60 -14.16 11.40 -7.17
N GLY A 61 -14.83 12.15 -6.29
CA GLY A 61 -16.27 12.09 -6.16
C GLY A 61 -16.81 10.66 -6.03
N LYS A 62 -17.60 10.25 -7.00
CA LYS A 62 -18.27 8.95 -6.95
C LYS A 62 -17.32 7.77 -6.98
N THR A 63 -16.12 7.95 -7.49
CA THR A 63 -15.11 6.88 -7.56
C THR A 63 -14.39 6.71 -6.22
N ALA A 64 -14.39 7.75 -5.38
CA ALA A 64 -13.62 7.73 -4.13
C ALA A 64 -13.96 6.56 -3.21
N PRO A 65 -15.24 6.22 -2.95
CA PRO A 65 -15.54 5.08 -2.07
C PRO A 65 -14.97 3.77 -2.59
N ARG A 66 -14.96 3.59 -3.91
CA ARG A 66 -14.40 2.37 -4.50
C ARG A 66 -12.89 2.35 -4.36
N LEU A 67 -12.25 3.50 -4.55
CA LEU A 67 -10.80 3.58 -4.37
C LEU A 67 -10.41 3.29 -2.93
N ARG A 68 -11.19 3.78 -1.97
CA ARG A 68 -10.94 3.50 -0.56
C ARG A 68 -11.07 2.01 -0.26
N ALA A 69 -12.12 1.37 -0.77
CA ALA A 69 -12.33 -0.05 -0.53
C ALA A 69 -11.19 -0.88 -1.12
N VAL A 70 -10.78 -0.55 -2.35
CA VAL A 70 -9.66 -1.23 -2.99
C VAL A 70 -8.38 -1.00 -2.18
N GLY A 71 -8.15 0.23 -1.74
CA GLY A 71 -6.96 0.55 -0.94
C GLY A 71 -6.89 -0.26 0.34
N GLU A 72 -8.02 -0.38 1.05
CA GLU A 72 -8.06 -1.15 2.30
C GLU A 72 -7.75 -2.62 2.06
N GLU A 73 -8.33 -3.20 1.03
CA GLU A 73 -8.08 -4.60 0.74
C GLU A 73 -6.65 -4.84 0.29
N GLU A 74 -6.14 -3.99 -0.59
CA GLU A 74 -4.77 -4.13 -1.08
C GLU A 74 -3.75 -3.90 0.02
N PHE A 75 -4.02 -2.95 0.92
CA PHE A 75 -3.14 -2.72 2.05
C PHE A 75 -3.07 -3.96 2.94
N ARG A 76 -4.23 -4.54 3.25
CA ARG A 76 -4.27 -5.73 4.09
C ARG A 76 -3.48 -6.87 3.48
N ARG A 77 -3.65 -7.11 2.18
CA ARG A 77 -2.89 -8.15 1.47
C ARG A 77 -1.40 -7.89 1.54
N THR A 78 -1.01 -6.63 1.35
CA THR A 78 0.40 -6.25 1.34
C THR A 78 1.02 -6.38 2.72
N ALA A 79 0.33 -5.90 3.75
CA ALA A 79 0.81 -6.00 5.12
C ALA A 79 0.94 -7.46 5.55
N HIS A 80 -0.02 -8.29 5.15
CA HIS A 80 0.04 -9.72 5.45
C HIS A 80 1.26 -10.37 4.80
N LYS A 81 1.52 -10.03 3.55
CA LYS A 81 2.69 -10.56 2.84
C LYS A 81 3.99 -10.08 3.49
N ILE A 82 4.02 -8.83 3.95
CA ILE A 82 5.18 -8.29 4.65
C ILE A 82 5.45 -9.10 5.93
N ASN A 83 4.40 -9.40 6.69
CA ASN A 83 4.56 -10.20 7.91
C ASN A 83 5.04 -11.61 7.61
N ARG A 84 4.53 -12.22 6.55
CA ARG A 84 4.99 -13.56 6.16
C ARG A 84 6.46 -13.53 5.78
N ARG A 85 6.88 -12.51 5.03
CA ARG A 85 8.27 -12.37 4.66
C ARG A 85 9.15 -12.10 5.87
N ALA A 86 8.67 -11.29 6.82
CA ALA A 86 9.41 -11.03 8.06
C ALA A 86 9.70 -12.33 8.79
N ALA A 87 8.69 -13.21 8.89
CA ALA A 87 8.88 -14.50 9.53
C ALA A 87 9.90 -15.35 8.76
N GLN A 88 9.86 -15.31 7.43
CA GLN A 88 10.79 -16.09 6.61
C GLN A 88 12.22 -15.66 6.80
N ILE A 89 12.48 -14.36 6.96
CA ILE A 89 13.85 -13.86 7.13
C ILE A 89 14.26 -13.77 8.61
N GLY A 90 13.41 -14.25 9.52
CA GLY A 90 13.78 -14.34 10.93
C GLY A 90 13.64 -13.05 11.72
N THR A 91 12.82 -12.13 11.28
CA THR A 91 12.54 -10.90 12.04
C THR A 91 11.09 -10.87 12.50
N GLU A 92 10.74 -9.90 13.33
CA GLU A 92 9.39 -9.84 13.89
C GLU A 92 8.32 -9.59 12.84
N ALA A 93 7.28 -10.43 12.87
CA ALA A 93 6.15 -10.32 11.95
C ALA A 93 5.02 -9.58 12.66
N ASN A 94 5.25 -8.32 13.00
CA ASN A 94 4.34 -7.54 13.81
C ASN A 94 3.84 -6.26 13.15
N PHE A 95 3.86 -6.20 11.84
CA PHE A 95 3.26 -5.08 11.13
C PHE A 95 1.75 -5.18 11.19
N ASP A 96 1.09 -4.05 11.45
CA ASP A 96 -0.36 -4.03 11.56
C ASP A 96 -0.97 -4.26 10.19
N GLU A 97 -1.83 -5.28 10.08
CA GLU A 97 -2.47 -5.63 8.81
C GLU A 97 -3.78 -4.88 8.59
N LYS A 98 -4.24 -4.17 9.60
CA LYS A 98 -5.49 -3.46 9.54
C LYS A 98 -5.23 -1.96 9.59
N TRP A 99 -5.54 -1.27 8.52
CA TRP A 99 -5.34 0.17 8.47
C TRP A 99 -6.41 0.89 9.28
N GLY A 100 -6.00 1.89 10.04
CA GLY A 100 -6.93 2.71 10.80
C GLY A 100 -7.48 2.07 12.06
N ALA A 101 -6.86 0.99 12.48
CA ALA A 101 -7.30 0.29 13.69
C ALA A 101 -6.85 1.03 14.96
#